data_5531ea422b0f0838422ebf76749d2c0e
#
_entry.id   5531ea422b0f0838422ebf76749d2c0e
#
_cell.length_a   1.000
_cell.length_b   1.000
_cell.length_c   1.000
_cell.angle_alpha   90.00
_cell.angle_beta   90.00
_cell.angle_gamma   90.00
#
_symmetry.space_group_name_H-M   'P 1'
#
loop_
_entity.id
_entity.type
_entity.pdbx_description
1 polymer ?
#
loop_
_entity_poly.entity_id
_entity_poly.type
_entity_poly.pdbx_seq_one_letter_code
_entity_poly.pdbx_strand_id
1 'polypeptide(L)'
;MSRQKRSSVLLAGFVGGAAVLHFAVPKAFDPMVPRILPGAPRAWTYGSGVVELALAAGLAHPRTRAAAARMTAGLFVGVFPANVQMALDWRHRTGPQQVAAWARLPVQVPLVLWARSVARGADRS
;
A
#
# COMPACT_ATOMS: atom_id res chain seq x y z
N MET A 1 -9.24 14.31 -19.77
CA MET A 1 -9.17 13.08 -18.95
C MET A 1 -10.37 13.03 -18.02
N SER A 2 -11.10 11.93 -18.00
CA SER A 2 -12.23 11.76 -17.11
C SER A 2 -11.80 11.71 -15.65
N ARG A 3 -12.74 12.02 -14.74
CA ARG A 3 -12.50 11.95 -13.29
C ARG A 3 -12.03 10.55 -12.88
N GLN A 4 -12.64 9.52 -13.46
CA GLN A 4 -12.33 8.11 -13.21
C GLN A 4 -10.92 7.75 -13.66
N LYS A 5 -10.55 8.16 -14.87
CA LYS A 5 -9.21 7.91 -15.41
C LYS A 5 -8.15 8.64 -14.59
N ARG A 6 -8.45 9.85 -14.15
CA ARG A 6 -7.55 10.65 -13.30
C ARG A 6 -7.33 9.94 -11.95
N SER A 7 -8.39 9.45 -11.33
CA SER A 7 -8.31 8.72 -10.06
C SER A 7 -7.48 7.44 -10.21
N SER A 8 -7.66 6.70 -11.31
CA SER A 8 -6.89 5.48 -11.59
C SER A 8 -5.40 5.78 -11.77
N VAL A 9 -5.06 6.84 -12.48
CA VAL A 9 -3.67 7.25 -12.70
C VAL A 9 -3.03 7.70 -11.39
N LEU A 10 -3.77 8.44 -10.56
CA LEU A 10 -3.27 8.86 -9.25
C LEU A 10 -3.02 7.67 -8.33
N LEU A 11 -3.93 6.70 -8.31
CA LEU A 11 -3.74 5.49 -7.52
C LEU A 11 -2.54 4.69 -8.02
N ALA A 12 -2.39 4.53 -9.33
CA ALA A 12 -1.23 3.85 -9.92
C ALA A 12 0.07 4.56 -9.54
N GLY A 13 0.08 5.88 -9.59
CA GLY A 13 1.23 6.69 -9.18
C GLY A 13 1.56 6.56 -7.70
N PHE A 14 0.55 6.52 -6.85
CA PHE A 14 0.71 6.32 -5.41
C PHE A 14 1.33 4.94 -5.10
N VAL A 15 0.73 3.89 -5.66
CA VAL A 15 1.21 2.52 -5.44
C VAL A 15 2.59 2.31 -6.06
N GLY A 16 2.81 2.81 -7.29
CA GLY A 16 4.10 2.72 -7.98
C GLY A 16 5.19 3.51 -7.27
N GLY A 17 4.86 4.70 -6.75
CA GLY A 17 5.79 5.50 -5.95
C GLY A 17 6.20 4.77 -4.67
N ALA A 18 5.24 4.14 -3.99
CA ALA A 18 5.53 3.33 -2.82
C ALA A 18 6.44 2.15 -3.18
N ALA A 19 6.18 1.49 -4.31
CA ALA A 19 7.03 0.39 -4.79
C ALA A 19 8.47 0.85 -5.01
N VAL A 20 8.65 1.98 -5.68
CA VAL A 20 9.98 2.55 -5.92
C VAL A 20 10.70 2.83 -4.60
N LEU A 21 9.98 3.39 -3.62
CA LEU A 21 10.56 3.68 -2.30
C LEU A 21 10.99 2.40 -1.58
N HIS A 22 10.27 1.28 -1.74
CA HIS A 22 10.66 0.01 -1.15
C HIS A 22 12.04 -0.45 -1.65
N PHE A 23 12.37 -0.14 -2.91
CA PHE A 23 13.67 -0.49 -3.47
C PHE A 23 14.73 0.58 -3.23
N ALA A 24 14.34 1.85 -3.23
CA ALA A 24 15.27 2.97 -3.08
C ALA A 24 15.71 3.18 -1.62
N VAL A 25 14.77 3.04 -0.68
CA VAL A 25 15.03 3.26 0.75
C VAL A 25 14.49 2.10 1.59
N PRO A 26 14.95 0.86 1.34
CA PRO A 26 14.39 -0.32 2.02
C PRO A 26 14.56 -0.26 3.54
N LYS A 27 15.59 0.40 4.04
CA LYS A 27 15.84 0.55 5.48
C LYS A 27 14.71 1.29 6.20
N ALA A 28 13.95 2.13 5.48
CA ALA A 28 12.80 2.82 6.06
C ALA A 28 11.62 1.87 6.28
N PHE A 29 11.53 0.80 5.47
CA PHE A 29 10.42 -0.16 5.53
C PHE A 29 10.72 -1.39 6.36
N ASP A 30 12.00 -1.81 6.44
CA ASP A 30 12.38 -3.03 7.18
C ASP A 30 11.86 -3.05 8.62
N PRO A 31 11.92 -1.94 9.39
CA PRO A 31 11.39 -1.94 10.76
C PRO A 31 9.86 -2.08 10.82
N MET A 32 9.17 -1.85 9.72
CA MET A 32 7.70 -1.94 9.65
C MET A 32 7.23 -3.38 9.43
N VAL A 33 8.14 -4.29 9.05
CA VAL A 33 7.80 -5.71 8.87
C VAL A 33 7.57 -6.33 10.24
N PRO A 34 6.40 -6.99 10.47
CA PRO A 34 6.14 -7.65 11.75
C PRO A 34 7.19 -8.72 12.05
N ARG A 35 7.66 -8.73 13.30
CA ARG A 35 8.70 -9.70 13.72
C ARG A 35 8.24 -11.15 13.66
N ILE A 36 6.93 -11.36 13.70
CA ILE A 36 6.34 -12.70 13.62
C ILE A 36 6.54 -13.35 12.25
N LEU A 37 6.76 -12.53 11.20
CA LEU A 37 6.94 -13.06 9.86
C LEU A 37 8.30 -13.73 9.72
N PRO A 38 8.36 -14.91 9.08
CA PRO A 38 9.62 -15.66 8.93
C PRO A 38 10.54 -14.99 7.92
N GLY A 39 11.83 -15.21 8.06
CA GLY A 39 12.84 -14.71 7.15
C GLY A 39 13.30 -13.30 7.47
N ALA A 40 14.15 -12.76 6.61
CA ALA A 40 14.70 -11.42 6.78
C ALA A 40 13.67 -10.36 6.45
N PRO A 41 13.58 -9.26 7.23
CA PRO A 41 12.66 -8.15 6.91
C PRO A 41 12.86 -7.59 5.51
N ARG A 42 14.10 -7.52 5.02
CA ARG A 42 14.43 -7.03 3.69
C ARG A 42 13.72 -7.83 2.58
N ALA A 43 13.55 -9.14 2.76
CA ALA A 43 12.84 -9.99 1.80
C ALA A 43 11.37 -9.58 1.70
N TRP A 44 10.75 -9.25 2.82
CA TRP A 44 9.35 -8.78 2.84
C TRP A 44 9.23 -7.38 2.23
N THR A 45 10.19 -6.49 2.51
CA THR A 45 10.22 -5.15 1.92
C THR A 45 10.29 -5.23 0.39
N TYR A 46 11.22 -6.00 -0.15
CA TYR A 46 11.36 -6.16 -1.59
C TYR A 46 10.19 -6.92 -2.21
N GLY A 47 9.69 -7.96 -1.54
CA GLY A 47 8.51 -8.70 -1.99
C GLY A 47 7.28 -7.80 -2.11
N SER A 48 7.05 -6.95 -1.11
CA SER A 48 5.98 -5.97 -1.14
C SER A 48 6.16 -4.98 -2.28
N GLY A 49 7.40 -4.53 -2.51
CA GLY A 49 7.71 -3.63 -3.63
C GLY A 49 7.38 -4.24 -4.99
N VAL A 50 7.70 -5.53 -5.18
CA VAL A 50 7.37 -6.25 -6.41
C VAL A 50 5.86 -6.33 -6.60
N VAL A 51 5.11 -6.69 -5.56
CA VAL A 51 3.64 -6.77 -5.61
C VAL A 51 3.06 -5.41 -5.97
N GLU A 52 3.51 -4.35 -5.30
CA GLU A 52 3.01 -3.00 -5.55
C GLU A 52 3.34 -2.53 -6.97
N LEU A 53 4.52 -2.85 -7.48
CA LEU A 53 4.90 -2.50 -8.85
C LEU A 53 3.98 -3.19 -9.87
N ALA A 54 3.69 -4.47 -9.64
CA ALA A 54 2.77 -5.23 -10.48
C ALA A 54 1.36 -4.63 -10.43
N LEU A 55 0.89 -4.24 -9.24
CA LEU A 55 -0.42 -3.61 -9.08
C LEU A 55 -0.47 -2.25 -9.78
N ALA A 56 0.59 -1.46 -9.67
CA ALA A 56 0.67 -0.17 -10.36
C ALA A 56 0.56 -0.34 -11.88
N ALA A 57 1.28 -1.31 -12.43
CA ALA A 57 1.21 -1.63 -13.85
C ALA A 57 -0.20 -2.08 -14.25
N GLY A 58 -0.84 -2.93 -13.43
CA GLY A 58 -2.20 -3.38 -13.67
C GLY A 58 -3.22 -2.26 -13.62
N LEU A 59 -3.05 -1.30 -12.71
CA LEU A 59 -3.92 -0.12 -12.60
C LEU A 59 -3.78 0.81 -13.82
N ALA A 60 -2.59 0.87 -14.39
CA ALA A 60 -2.33 1.71 -15.55
C ALA A 60 -2.99 1.17 -16.83
N HIS A 61 -3.18 -0.14 -16.93
CA HIS A 61 -3.73 -0.78 -18.13
C HIS A 61 -5.25 -0.96 -18.02
N PRO A 62 -6.05 -0.48 -19.00
CA PRO A 62 -7.51 -0.54 -18.91
C PRO A 62 -8.09 -1.94 -18.71
N ARG A 63 -7.49 -2.97 -19.32
CA ARG A 63 -8.00 -4.35 -19.25
C ARG A 63 -7.82 -4.99 -17.89
N THR A 64 -6.79 -4.59 -17.14
CA THR A 64 -6.46 -5.18 -15.84
C THR A 64 -6.83 -4.26 -14.67
N ARG A 65 -7.28 -3.06 -14.96
CA ARG A 65 -7.50 -2.02 -13.95
C ARG A 65 -8.46 -2.44 -12.84
N ALA A 66 -9.60 -3.02 -13.18
CA ALA A 66 -10.58 -3.44 -12.18
C ALA A 66 -10.03 -4.51 -11.26
N ALA A 67 -9.37 -5.54 -11.81
CA ALA A 67 -8.76 -6.60 -11.01
C ALA A 67 -7.63 -6.05 -10.15
N ALA A 68 -6.75 -5.21 -10.73
CA ALA A 68 -5.65 -4.60 -9.99
C ALA A 68 -6.14 -3.71 -8.86
N ALA A 69 -7.23 -2.95 -9.08
CA ALA A 69 -7.81 -2.09 -8.06
C ALA A 69 -8.39 -2.90 -6.89
N ARG A 70 -9.06 -4.01 -7.17
CA ARG A 70 -9.55 -4.92 -6.13
C ARG A 70 -8.42 -5.53 -5.33
N MET A 71 -7.36 -5.95 -6.01
CA MET A 71 -6.17 -6.50 -5.34
C MET A 71 -5.47 -5.44 -4.51
N THR A 72 -5.43 -4.19 -4.98
CA THR A 72 -4.88 -3.06 -4.23
C THR A 72 -5.70 -2.81 -2.96
N ALA A 73 -7.03 -2.83 -3.05
CA ALA A 73 -7.89 -2.73 -1.87
C ALA A 73 -7.61 -3.87 -0.88
N GLY A 74 -7.46 -5.09 -1.38
CA GLY A 74 -7.10 -6.25 -0.57
C GLY A 74 -5.74 -6.09 0.10
N LEU A 75 -4.75 -5.56 -0.62
CA LEU A 75 -3.44 -5.27 -0.06
C LEU A 75 -3.54 -4.26 1.09
N PHE A 76 -4.28 -3.16 0.90
CA PHE A 76 -4.47 -2.16 1.94
C PHE A 76 -5.15 -2.74 3.18
N VAL A 77 -6.13 -3.63 3.00
CA VAL A 77 -6.76 -4.33 4.13
C VAL A 77 -5.77 -5.29 4.78
N GLY A 78 -5.01 -6.03 3.97
CA GLY A 78 -4.05 -7.03 4.45
C GLY A 78 -2.89 -6.43 5.22
N VAL A 79 -2.45 -5.21 4.88
CA VAL A 79 -1.37 -4.55 5.63
C VAL A 79 -1.86 -3.86 6.90
N PHE A 80 -3.17 -3.76 7.11
CA PHE A 80 -3.71 -3.14 8.32
C PHE A 80 -3.25 -3.87 9.60
N PRO A 81 -3.35 -5.21 9.70
CA PRO A 81 -2.80 -5.92 10.85
C PRO A 81 -1.31 -5.66 11.06
N ALA A 82 -0.54 -5.57 9.97
CA ALA A 82 0.89 -5.25 10.06
C ALA A 82 1.11 -3.84 10.62
N ASN A 83 0.30 -2.88 10.20
CA ASN A 83 0.36 -1.51 10.72
C ASN A 83 -0.02 -1.45 12.20
N VAL A 84 -1.03 -2.23 12.62
CA VAL A 84 -1.40 -2.34 14.05
C VAL A 84 -0.21 -2.92 14.84
N GLN A 85 0.39 -3.98 14.34
CA GLN A 85 1.54 -4.60 15.00
C GLN A 85 2.70 -3.62 15.12
N MET A 86 2.98 -2.85 14.06
CA MET A 86 4.01 -1.81 14.06
C MET A 86 3.72 -0.75 15.13
N ALA A 87 2.48 -0.27 15.22
CA ALA A 87 2.09 0.74 16.21
C ALA A 87 2.32 0.21 17.64
N LEU A 88 1.98 -1.05 17.89
CA LEU A 88 2.20 -1.69 19.19
C LEU A 88 3.70 -1.88 19.47
N ASP A 89 4.47 -2.33 18.49
CA ASP A 89 5.91 -2.54 18.63
C ASP A 89 6.64 -1.21 18.89
N TRP A 90 6.13 -0.12 18.29
CA TRP A 90 6.74 1.20 18.41
C TRP A 90 6.20 2.03 19.57
N ARG A 91 5.34 1.45 20.44
CA ARG A 91 4.76 2.19 21.57
C ARG A 91 5.82 2.76 22.52
N HIS A 92 7.01 2.16 22.55
CA HIS A 92 8.15 2.63 23.37
C HIS A 92 9.01 3.65 22.66
N ARG A 93 8.80 3.88 21.38
CA ARG A 93 9.53 4.91 20.63
C ARG A 93 8.93 6.28 20.94
N THR A 94 9.78 7.31 20.91
CA THR A 94 9.35 8.65 21.28
C THR A 94 8.95 9.49 20.09
N GLY A 95 8.02 10.44 20.34
CA GLY A 95 7.71 11.56 19.47
C GLY A 95 7.20 11.17 18.08
N PRO A 96 7.85 11.67 17.01
CA PRO A 96 7.30 11.58 15.66
C PRO A 96 7.09 10.15 15.14
N GLN A 97 7.92 9.21 15.57
CA GLN A 97 7.79 7.81 15.12
C GLN A 97 6.50 7.18 15.62
N GLN A 98 6.17 7.39 16.90
CA GLN A 98 4.94 6.87 17.48
C GLN A 98 3.70 7.53 16.85
N VAL A 99 3.74 8.85 16.68
CA VAL A 99 2.66 9.59 16.02
C VAL A 99 2.43 9.06 14.60
N ALA A 100 3.51 8.87 13.83
CA ALA A 100 3.42 8.36 12.47
C ALA A 100 2.80 6.95 12.44
N ALA A 101 3.21 6.06 13.35
CA ALA A 101 2.68 4.70 13.41
C ALA A 101 1.18 4.68 13.68
N TRP A 102 0.70 5.47 14.63
CA TRP A 102 -0.73 5.54 14.95
C TRP A 102 -1.53 6.27 13.89
N ALA A 103 -0.96 7.32 13.28
CA ALA A 103 -1.62 8.07 12.24
C ALA A 103 -1.88 7.23 10.97
N ARG A 104 -1.05 6.23 10.70
CA ARG A 104 -1.22 5.35 9.55
C ARG A 104 -2.49 4.49 9.64
N LEU A 105 -2.96 4.19 10.83
CA LEU A 105 -4.13 3.33 11.01
C LEU A 105 -5.42 3.94 10.43
N PRO A 106 -5.80 5.18 10.79
CA PRO A 106 -7.00 5.78 10.19
C PRO A 106 -6.84 6.09 8.70
N VAL A 107 -5.62 6.35 8.22
CA VAL A 107 -5.36 6.61 6.79
C VAL A 107 -5.69 5.39 5.94
N GLN A 108 -5.62 4.20 6.50
CA GLN A 108 -5.92 2.97 5.80
C GLN A 108 -7.36 2.92 5.26
N VAL A 109 -8.30 3.50 6.00
CA VAL A 109 -9.72 3.52 5.61
C VAL A 109 -9.94 4.27 4.29
N PRO A 110 -9.51 5.54 4.15
CA PRO A 110 -9.65 6.22 2.87
C PRO A 110 -8.88 5.58 1.73
N LEU A 111 -7.75 4.93 1.99
CA LEU A 111 -7.00 4.23 0.96
C LEU A 111 -7.78 3.03 0.41
N VAL A 112 -8.40 2.24 1.28
CA VAL A 112 -9.25 1.11 0.87
C VAL A 112 -10.45 1.61 0.07
N LEU A 113 -11.10 2.65 0.54
CA LEU A 113 -12.26 3.24 -0.15
C LEU A 113 -11.87 3.78 -1.52
N TRP A 114 -10.71 4.40 -1.63
CA TRP A 114 -10.19 4.90 -2.90
C TRP A 114 -9.97 3.75 -3.89
N ALA A 115 -9.27 2.70 -3.49
CA ALA A 115 -9.01 1.54 -4.34
C ALA A 115 -10.31 0.87 -4.78
N ARG A 116 -11.29 0.74 -3.89
CA ARG A 116 -12.61 0.20 -4.23
C ARG A 116 -13.36 1.09 -5.21
N SER A 117 -13.25 2.39 -5.05
CA SER A 117 -13.86 3.35 -5.96
C SER A 117 -13.27 3.24 -7.38
N VAL A 118 -11.96 3.05 -7.49
CA VAL A 118 -11.29 2.81 -8.78
C VAL A 118 -11.79 1.50 -9.41
N ALA A 119 -11.93 0.44 -8.61
CA ALA A 119 -12.43 -0.85 -9.09
C ALA A 119 -13.86 -0.72 -9.65
N ARG A 120 -14.74 -0.06 -8.91
CA ARG A 120 -16.14 0.15 -9.36
C ARG A 120 -16.20 0.96 -10.63
N GLY A 121 -15.38 2.00 -10.71
CA GLY A 121 -15.31 2.83 -11.90
C GLY A 121 -14.82 2.06 -13.13
N ALA A 122 -13.82 1.21 -12.95
CA ALA A 122 -13.28 0.39 -14.03
C ALA A 122 -14.29 -0.66 -14.51
N ASP A 123 -15.11 -1.21 -13.59
CA ASP A 123 -16.18 -2.18 -13.95
C ASP A 123 -17.28 -1.56 -14.81
N ARG A 124 -17.46 -0.24 -14.72
CA ARG A 124 -18.53 0.47 -15.47
C ARG A 124 -18.07 0.95 -16.85
N SER A 125 -16.79 0.90 -17.12
CA SER A 125 -16.21 1.40 -18.38
C SER A 125 -16.11 0.34 -19.46
#